data_17a6a85fab2222b85f0692a9435a3a39
#
_entry.id   17a6a85fab2222b85f0692a9435a3a39
#
_cell.length_a   1.000
_cell.length_b   1.000
_cell.length_c   1.000
_cell.angle_alpha   90.00
_cell.angle_beta   90.00
_cell.angle_gamma   90.00
#
_symmetry.space_group_name_H-M   'P 1'
#
loop_
_entity.id
_entity.type
_entity.pdbx_description
1 polymer ?
#
loop_
_entity_poly.entity_id
_entity_poly.type
_entity_poly.pdbx_seq_one_letter_code
_entity_poly.pdbx_strand_id
1 'polypeptide(L)'
;MRQKMSKYSEMSKKYNLHSWSAQRNLNPSVISKAEGICFWDEDGNKYYDMSSQLVNSNLGHGNKALVEAIKTQADKIPFIGPGYAIDVRSEAAKKLIEFAGPAFEGGKIFFTNAGAESNENALKMCKAFTGRWKFLSMYRSYHGATFGASELTGEPRRFIAEPGVPGFYHFDGPYPYRAPAQVAFKDEADITAYYLDILESRIVDEGSHLIAGIFVETVVGSNGVLVPPKGYLPGVRALCDKYGILLVCDEVMAGFYRTGTKFAFHQFDIKPDIVTFAKGSTCGYVPLGGVIVKKEIADFYDDNKMFNGLTYSAHPMGCACAIAAIDEYERLDIASNVAKLGKVLSELLSAIERKHPSVGQSRSIGLFAQVELVKSKETKEPLDAATMAKIMGMLKKEGFASYNNESGIMVAPPLIITEEELRTAIDIFDRVLDSVDTMI
;
A
#
# COMPACT_ATOMS: atom_id res chain seq x y z
N MET A 1 -26.51 -18.34 21.50
CA MET A 1 -25.42 -18.99 22.24
C MET A 1 -24.09 -18.30 21.87
N ARG A 2 -23.31 -17.82 22.85
CA ARG A 2 -21.94 -17.37 22.53
C ARG A 2 -21.14 -18.61 22.17
N GLN A 3 -20.63 -18.68 20.94
CA GLN A 3 -19.72 -19.73 20.52
C GLN A 3 -18.52 -19.73 21.48
N LYS A 4 -18.16 -20.89 22.04
CA LYS A 4 -17.04 -21.01 22.96
C LYS A 4 -15.77 -20.69 22.19
N MET A 5 -15.00 -19.70 22.65
CA MET A 5 -13.72 -19.35 22.02
C MET A 5 -12.77 -20.55 22.07
N SER A 6 -12.02 -20.75 21.01
CA SER A 6 -11.00 -21.79 21.00
C SER A 6 -9.82 -21.41 21.92
N LYS A 7 -9.04 -22.42 22.32
CA LYS A 7 -7.84 -22.24 23.15
C LYS A 7 -6.89 -21.19 22.59
N TYR A 8 -6.66 -21.19 21.28
CA TYR A 8 -5.72 -20.26 20.65
C TYR A 8 -6.29 -18.85 20.51
N SER A 9 -7.60 -18.71 20.29
CA SER A 9 -8.28 -17.42 20.33
C SER A 9 -8.23 -16.79 21.72
N GLU A 10 -8.48 -17.58 22.78
CA GLU A 10 -8.35 -17.14 24.18
C GLU A 10 -6.91 -16.73 24.52
N MET A 11 -5.92 -17.54 24.12
CA MET A 11 -4.50 -17.23 24.33
C MET A 11 -4.08 -15.95 23.58
N SER A 12 -4.50 -15.80 22.33
CA SER A 12 -4.20 -14.61 21.53
C SER A 12 -4.78 -13.36 22.20
N LYS A 13 -6.03 -13.41 22.62
CA LYS A 13 -6.68 -12.30 23.34
C LYS A 13 -6.02 -11.98 24.68
N LYS A 14 -5.45 -12.98 25.37
CA LYS A 14 -4.84 -12.81 26.69
C LYS A 14 -3.42 -12.22 26.60
N TYR A 15 -2.64 -12.57 25.58
CA TYR A 15 -1.21 -12.28 25.53
C TYR A 15 -0.80 -11.34 24.41
N ASN A 16 -1.62 -11.15 23.37
CA ASN A 16 -1.31 -10.26 22.25
C ASN A 16 -2.16 -8.98 22.30
N LEU A 17 -1.54 -7.86 21.95
CA LEU A 17 -2.28 -6.65 21.57
C LEU A 17 -2.50 -6.67 20.06
N HIS A 18 -3.77 -6.63 19.67
CA HIS A 18 -4.17 -6.62 18.27
C HIS A 18 -4.22 -5.19 17.72
N SER A 19 -3.57 -4.98 16.57
CA SER A 19 -3.48 -3.68 15.92
C SER A 19 -4.86 -3.13 15.57
N TRP A 20 -5.00 -1.81 15.62
CA TRP A 20 -6.19 -1.05 15.19
C TRP A 20 -7.51 -1.50 15.83
N SER A 21 -7.47 -2.04 17.03
CA SER A 21 -8.64 -2.66 17.67
C SER A 21 -8.75 -2.31 19.15
N ALA A 22 -9.98 -2.07 19.60
CA ALA A 22 -10.31 -2.08 21.03
C ALA A 22 -10.35 -3.54 21.53
N GLN A 23 -9.48 -3.89 22.46
CA GLN A 23 -9.18 -5.27 22.84
C GLN A 23 -10.35 -6.04 23.48
N ARG A 24 -11.28 -5.33 24.16
CA ARG A 24 -12.35 -5.96 24.94
C ARG A 24 -13.25 -6.88 24.11
N ASN A 25 -13.64 -6.46 22.93
CA ASN A 25 -14.64 -7.13 22.09
C ASN A 25 -14.04 -8.01 21.00
N LEU A 26 -12.73 -8.21 21.01
CA LEU A 26 -12.07 -9.04 20.02
C LEU A 26 -12.47 -10.52 20.16
N ASN A 27 -12.69 -11.15 19.04
CA ASN A 27 -12.84 -12.59 18.89
C ASN A 27 -12.03 -13.02 17.66
N PRO A 28 -10.68 -13.13 17.77
CA PRO A 28 -9.84 -13.44 16.64
C PRO A 28 -10.09 -14.86 16.15
N SER A 29 -10.32 -15.01 14.84
CA SER A 29 -10.42 -16.33 14.22
C SER A 29 -9.05 -17.02 14.24
N VAL A 30 -9.05 -18.31 14.52
CA VAL A 30 -7.84 -19.13 14.45
C VAL A 30 -7.71 -19.69 13.04
N ILE A 31 -6.65 -19.32 12.33
CA ILE A 31 -6.39 -19.79 10.98
C ILE A 31 -5.52 -21.05 11.06
N SER A 32 -5.98 -22.12 10.42
CA SER A 32 -5.33 -23.42 10.41
C SER A 32 -4.52 -23.72 9.15
N LYS A 33 -4.91 -23.12 8.00
CA LYS A 33 -4.28 -23.33 6.70
C LYS A 33 -4.40 -22.10 5.81
N ALA A 34 -3.41 -21.87 4.96
CA ALA A 34 -3.48 -20.91 3.86
C ALA A 34 -2.77 -21.47 2.61
N GLU A 35 -3.39 -21.34 1.42
CA GLU A 35 -2.88 -21.86 0.17
C GLU A 35 -3.46 -21.09 -1.02
N GLY A 36 -2.64 -20.69 -1.98
CA GLY A 36 -3.05 -19.92 -3.15
C GLY A 36 -3.70 -18.60 -2.73
N ILE A 37 -4.94 -18.38 -3.14
CA ILE A 37 -5.71 -17.17 -2.80
C ILE A 37 -6.68 -17.39 -1.62
N CYS A 38 -6.57 -18.51 -0.91
CA CYS A 38 -7.52 -18.88 0.13
C CYS A 38 -6.82 -19.18 1.46
N PHE A 39 -7.59 -19.06 2.53
CA PHE A 39 -7.20 -19.56 3.84
C PHE A 39 -8.41 -20.19 4.56
N TRP A 40 -8.14 -21.00 5.59
CA TRP A 40 -9.16 -21.74 6.34
C TRP A 40 -8.97 -21.50 7.83
N ASP A 41 -10.08 -21.37 8.55
CA ASP A 41 -10.08 -21.37 10.00
C ASP A 41 -10.03 -22.80 10.58
N GLU A 42 -9.98 -22.89 11.91
CA GLU A 42 -9.92 -24.18 12.62
C GLU A 42 -11.22 -25.01 12.51
N ASP A 43 -12.33 -24.38 12.16
CA ASP A 43 -13.62 -25.04 11.91
C ASP A 43 -13.73 -25.52 10.44
N GLY A 44 -12.74 -25.28 9.61
CA GLY A 44 -12.70 -25.67 8.21
C GLY A 44 -13.41 -24.71 7.23
N ASN A 45 -13.86 -23.56 7.70
CA ASN A 45 -14.48 -22.57 6.83
C ASN A 45 -13.41 -21.98 5.88
N LYS A 46 -13.72 -21.95 4.59
CA LYS A 46 -12.87 -21.40 3.52
C LYS A 46 -13.14 -19.93 3.29
N TYR A 47 -12.10 -19.15 3.13
CA TYR A 47 -12.15 -17.72 2.82
C TYR A 47 -11.31 -17.40 1.59
N TYR A 48 -11.88 -16.69 0.63
CA TYR A 48 -11.13 -16.00 -0.43
C TYR A 48 -10.45 -14.77 0.16
N ASP A 49 -9.14 -14.66 0.01
CA ASP A 49 -8.35 -13.50 0.48
C ASP A 49 -8.48 -12.34 -0.50
N MET A 50 -9.52 -11.54 -0.33
CA MET A 50 -9.79 -10.42 -1.23
C MET A 50 -9.13 -9.12 -0.80
N SER A 51 -8.17 -9.21 0.12
CA SER A 51 -7.31 -8.09 0.54
C SER A 51 -5.81 -8.40 0.47
N SER A 52 -5.42 -9.59 0.00
CA SER A 52 -4.03 -10.08 0.09
C SER A 52 -3.45 -9.85 1.48
N GLN A 53 -4.23 -10.18 2.51
CA GLN A 53 -4.04 -9.81 3.91
C GLN A 53 -4.08 -8.26 4.09
N LEU A 54 -2.96 -7.60 4.08
CA LEU A 54 -2.84 -6.14 4.11
C LEU A 54 -2.19 -5.61 2.80
N VAL A 55 -2.68 -6.11 1.66
CA VAL A 55 -2.14 -5.81 0.32
C VAL A 55 -0.65 -6.18 0.23
N ASN A 56 -0.30 -7.35 0.75
CA ASN A 56 1.08 -7.83 0.72
C ASN A 56 1.26 -9.22 0.09
N SER A 57 0.29 -10.14 0.22
CA SER A 57 0.39 -11.52 -0.27
C SER A 57 0.17 -11.61 -1.79
N ASN A 58 0.92 -10.82 -2.57
CA ASN A 58 0.75 -10.69 -4.01
C ASN A 58 0.84 -12.03 -4.76
N LEU A 59 1.78 -12.91 -4.36
CA LEU A 59 1.96 -14.25 -4.94
C LEU A 59 1.16 -15.34 -4.18
N GLY A 60 0.20 -14.92 -3.36
CA GLY A 60 -0.64 -15.82 -2.59
C GLY A 60 0.08 -16.53 -1.45
N HIS A 61 -0.59 -17.52 -0.89
CA HIS A 61 -0.12 -18.29 0.25
C HIS A 61 0.56 -19.57 -0.21
N GLY A 62 1.66 -19.98 0.46
CA GLY A 62 2.33 -21.25 0.23
C GLY A 62 3.11 -21.34 -1.08
N ASN A 63 3.56 -20.22 -1.68
CA ASN A 63 4.42 -20.24 -2.87
C ASN A 63 5.72 -20.97 -2.56
N LYS A 64 5.95 -22.07 -3.29
CA LYS A 64 7.07 -22.99 -3.03
C LYS A 64 8.43 -22.38 -3.29
N ALA A 65 8.55 -21.50 -4.31
CA ALA A 65 9.83 -20.88 -4.65
C ALA A 65 10.29 -19.93 -3.53
N LEU A 66 9.38 -19.13 -2.98
CA LEU A 66 9.69 -18.23 -1.86
C LEU A 66 10.07 -19.01 -0.58
N VAL A 67 9.30 -20.05 -0.27
CA VAL A 67 9.59 -20.93 0.87
C VAL A 67 10.95 -21.58 0.76
N GLU A 68 11.29 -22.10 -0.42
CA GLU A 68 12.58 -22.79 -0.65
C GLU A 68 13.77 -21.81 -0.63
N ALA A 69 13.61 -20.62 -1.18
CA ALA A 69 14.63 -19.57 -1.10
C ALA A 69 14.97 -19.19 0.35
N ILE A 70 13.94 -19.07 1.19
CA ILE A 70 14.12 -18.79 2.63
C ILE A 70 14.85 -19.94 3.32
N LYS A 71 14.45 -21.19 3.11
CA LYS A 71 15.08 -22.38 3.70
C LYS A 71 16.54 -22.50 3.31
N THR A 72 16.82 -22.43 2.00
CA THR A 72 18.19 -22.50 1.47
C THR A 72 19.08 -21.41 2.06
N GLN A 73 18.57 -20.18 2.16
CA GLN A 73 19.33 -19.09 2.75
C GLN A 73 19.52 -19.27 4.26
N ALA A 74 18.51 -19.79 4.98
CA ALA A 74 18.64 -20.10 6.40
C ALA A 74 19.69 -21.14 6.69
N ASP A 75 19.80 -22.17 5.85
CA ASP A 75 20.83 -23.21 5.96
C ASP A 75 22.23 -22.67 5.63
N LYS A 76 22.34 -21.74 4.67
CA LYS A 76 23.63 -21.17 4.24
C LYS A 76 24.18 -20.13 5.23
N ILE A 77 23.46 -19.04 5.43
CA ILE A 77 23.79 -17.93 6.35
C ILE A 77 22.49 -17.30 6.82
N PRO A 78 21.95 -17.67 7.99
CA PRO A 78 20.68 -17.12 8.48
C PRO A 78 20.79 -15.63 8.79
N PHE A 79 21.95 -15.19 9.32
CA PHE A 79 22.21 -13.78 9.61
C PHE A 79 23.69 -13.48 9.63
N ILE A 80 24.04 -12.30 9.13
CA ILE A 80 25.32 -11.64 9.31
C ILE A 80 25.12 -10.12 9.32
N GLY A 81 25.92 -9.37 10.07
CA GLY A 81 25.79 -7.93 10.21
C GLY A 81 25.81 -7.18 8.86
N PRO A 82 25.14 -6.04 8.73
CA PRO A 82 24.99 -5.33 7.46
C PRO A 82 26.28 -4.74 6.90
N GLY A 83 27.33 -4.66 7.69
CA GLY A 83 28.66 -4.18 7.25
C GLY A 83 29.46 -5.19 6.39
N TYR A 84 29.00 -6.43 6.24
CA TYR A 84 29.65 -7.44 5.41
C TYR A 84 28.94 -7.60 4.06
N ALA A 85 29.70 -7.68 2.99
CA ALA A 85 29.17 -8.05 1.68
C ALA A 85 28.89 -9.56 1.65
N ILE A 86 27.71 -9.94 1.12
CA ILE A 86 27.36 -11.31 0.79
C ILE A 86 26.61 -11.32 -0.55
N ASP A 87 26.68 -12.43 -1.25
CA ASP A 87 26.08 -12.60 -2.57
C ASP A 87 24.60 -12.20 -2.61
N VAL A 88 23.77 -12.79 -1.76
CA VAL A 88 22.32 -12.57 -1.75
C VAL A 88 21.92 -11.10 -1.53
N ARG A 89 22.69 -10.30 -0.76
CA ARG A 89 22.44 -8.88 -0.60
C ARG A 89 22.72 -8.10 -1.87
N SER A 90 23.88 -8.38 -2.48
CA SER A 90 24.32 -7.71 -3.69
C SER A 90 23.38 -8.02 -4.86
N GLU A 91 22.97 -9.28 -5.00
CA GLU A 91 22.01 -9.71 -6.02
C GLU A 91 20.64 -9.11 -5.81
N ALA A 92 20.12 -9.09 -4.58
CA ALA A 92 18.83 -8.45 -4.26
C ALA A 92 18.87 -6.94 -4.56
N ALA A 93 19.95 -6.24 -4.17
CA ALA A 93 20.11 -4.83 -4.45
C ALA A 93 20.12 -4.55 -5.96
N LYS A 94 20.94 -5.29 -6.72
CA LYS A 94 20.99 -5.16 -8.18
C LYS A 94 19.62 -5.40 -8.79
N LYS A 95 18.97 -6.51 -8.45
CA LYS A 95 17.68 -6.91 -9.02
C LYS A 95 16.57 -5.89 -8.73
N LEU A 96 16.53 -5.30 -7.54
CA LEU A 96 15.56 -4.28 -7.17
C LEU A 96 15.80 -2.93 -7.88
N ILE A 97 17.07 -2.54 -8.08
CA ILE A 97 17.41 -1.37 -8.90
C ILE A 97 16.99 -1.57 -10.36
N GLU A 98 17.29 -2.73 -10.95
CA GLU A 98 16.84 -3.09 -12.30
C GLU A 98 15.31 -3.16 -12.40
N PHE A 99 14.64 -3.64 -11.35
CA PHE A 99 13.19 -3.66 -11.26
C PHE A 99 12.58 -2.24 -11.20
N ALA A 100 13.24 -1.30 -10.52
CA ALA A 100 12.82 0.10 -10.49
C ALA A 100 13.00 0.84 -11.83
N GLY A 101 13.83 0.28 -12.71
CA GLY A 101 13.96 0.73 -14.08
C GLY A 101 14.98 1.85 -14.31
N PRO A 102 15.06 2.40 -15.54
CA PRO A 102 16.15 3.28 -15.98
C PRO A 102 16.30 4.58 -15.18
N ALA A 103 15.23 5.05 -14.53
CA ALA A 103 15.28 6.24 -13.68
C ALA A 103 16.24 6.09 -12.48
N PHE A 104 16.55 4.84 -12.12
CA PHE A 104 17.42 4.50 -10.99
C PHE A 104 18.74 3.83 -11.40
N GLU A 105 19.10 3.89 -12.69
CA GLU A 105 20.40 3.41 -13.15
C GLU A 105 21.55 4.17 -12.45
N GLY A 106 22.50 3.44 -11.88
CA GLY A 106 23.57 4.00 -11.04
C GLY A 106 23.14 4.41 -9.63
N GLY A 107 21.86 4.27 -9.30
CA GLY A 107 21.34 4.50 -7.96
C GLY A 107 21.74 3.39 -6.98
N LYS A 108 21.38 3.56 -5.72
CA LYS A 108 21.64 2.59 -4.63
C LYS A 108 20.36 2.33 -3.83
N ILE A 109 20.38 1.23 -3.08
CA ILE A 109 19.29 0.84 -2.19
C ILE A 109 19.77 0.75 -0.74
N PHE A 110 18.95 1.25 0.18
CA PHE A 110 19.07 1.02 1.61
C PHE A 110 17.91 0.13 2.06
N PHE A 111 18.22 -1.08 2.53
CA PHE A 111 17.21 -2.03 2.99
C PHE A 111 16.73 -1.71 4.41
N THR A 112 15.46 -1.95 4.65
CA THR A 112 14.76 -1.81 5.93
C THR A 112 13.94 -3.07 6.23
N ASN A 113 13.22 -3.10 7.35
CA ASN A 113 12.37 -4.23 7.72
C ASN A 113 10.89 -4.01 7.34
N ALA A 114 10.48 -2.77 7.12
CA ALA A 114 9.08 -2.42 6.86
C ALA A 114 8.94 -1.05 6.18
N GLY A 115 7.74 -0.75 5.65
CA GLY A 115 7.44 0.51 4.97
C GLY A 115 7.61 1.75 5.86
N ALA A 116 7.22 1.67 7.13
CA ALA A 116 7.44 2.78 8.07
C ALA A 116 8.92 3.14 8.22
N GLU A 117 9.79 2.13 8.39
CA GLU A 117 11.24 2.34 8.44
C GLU A 117 11.78 2.86 7.09
N SER A 118 11.19 2.43 5.96
CA SER A 118 11.57 2.96 4.64
C SER A 118 11.30 4.46 4.57
N ASN A 119 10.11 4.89 4.96
CA ASN A 119 9.75 6.31 4.97
C ASN A 119 10.62 7.12 5.97
N GLU A 120 10.88 6.61 7.18
CA GLU A 120 11.80 7.24 8.14
C GLU A 120 13.22 7.44 7.57
N ASN A 121 13.71 6.46 6.83
CA ASN A 121 15.03 6.56 6.22
C ASN A 121 15.03 7.49 5.00
N ALA A 122 13.97 7.52 4.21
CA ALA A 122 13.79 8.49 3.13
C ALA A 122 13.75 9.93 3.65
N LEU A 123 13.05 10.20 4.77
CA LEU A 123 13.06 11.50 5.46
C LEU A 123 14.48 11.96 5.79
N LYS A 124 15.28 11.07 6.41
CA LYS A 124 16.67 11.36 6.76
C LYS A 124 17.53 11.62 5.53
N MET A 125 17.34 10.84 4.45
CA MET A 125 18.06 11.02 3.19
C MET A 125 17.73 12.35 2.53
N CYS A 126 16.44 12.73 2.48
CA CYS A 126 16.02 14.02 1.97
C CYS A 126 16.66 15.18 2.76
N LYS A 127 16.64 15.10 4.09
CA LYS A 127 17.29 16.14 4.95
C LYS A 127 18.79 16.23 4.71
N ALA A 128 19.48 15.10 4.67
CA ALA A 128 20.93 15.06 4.49
C ALA A 128 21.35 15.62 3.14
N PHE A 129 20.67 15.22 2.06
CA PHE A 129 21.00 15.62 0.69
C PHE A 129 20.68 17.10 0.42
N THR A 130 19.51 17.59 0.89
CA THR A 130 19.06 18.96 0.58
C THR A 130 19.51 20.00 1.58
N GLY A 131 19.88 19.60 2.80
CA GLY A 131 20.11 20.53 3.93
C GLY A 131 18.81 21.19 4.44
N ARG A 132 17.65 20.82 3.92
CA ARG A 132 16.34 21.34 4.28
C ARG A 132 15.67 20.42 5.31
N TRP A 133 14.53 20.84 5.90
CA TRP A 133 13.95 20.09 7.02
C TRP A 133 12.42 19.97 7.03
N LYS A 134 11.70 20.68 6.16
CA LYS A 134 10.26 20.57 6.01
C LYS A 134 9.87 19.47 5.03
N PHE A 135 8.71 18.88 5.25
CA PHE A 135 8.12 17.84 4.40
C PHE A 135 6.66 18.12 4.14
N LEU A 136 6.21 17.81 2.93
CA LEU A 136 4.80 17.85 2.55
C LEU A 136 4.30 16.44 2.24
N SER A 137 3.06 16.14 2.64
CA SER A 137 2.34 14.92 2.29
C SER A 137 0.84 15.20 2.15
N MET A 138 0.09 14.27 1.55
CA MET A 138 -1.34 14.47 1.35
C MET A 138 -2.14 14.13 2.62
N TYR A 139 -3.24 14.87 2.86
CA TYR A 139 -4.33 14.32 3.65
C TYR A 139 -4.84 13.03 2.98
N ARG A 140 -5.46 12.14 3.76
CA ARG A 140 -5.86 10.79 3.32
C ARG A 140 -4.70 9.91 2.83
N SER A 141 -3.50 10.08 3.38
CA SER A 141 -2.36 9.20 3.16
C SER A 141 -2.05 8.36 4.39
N TYR A 142 -1.30 7.26 4.19
CA TYR A 142 -0.75 6.46 5.27
C TYR A 142 0.68 6.02 4.95
N HIS A 143 1.63 6.48 5.75
CA HIS A 143 3.05 6.22 5.53
C HIS A 143 3.73 5.36 6.60
N GLY A 144 3.02 5.02 7.68
CA GLY A 144 3.54 4.15 8.73
C GLY A 144 3.16 4.58 10.14
N ALA A 145 3.60 3.82 11.14
CA ALA A 145 3.24 3.98 12.54
C ALA A 145 4.42 4.35 13.46
N THR A 146 5.62 4.63 12.90
CA THR A 146 6.72 5.27 13.62
C THR A 146 6.49 6.78 13.67
N PHE A 147 7.15 7.53 14.57
CA PHE A 147 6.81 8.94 14.76
C PHE A 147 6.92 9.78 13.48
N GLY A 148 8.03 9.73 12.75
CA GLY A 148 8.17 10.49 11.50
C GLY A 148 7.24 10.00 10.37
N ALA A 149 7.03 8.69 10.23
CA ALA A 149 6.08 8.15 9.27
C ALA A 149 4.61 8.47 9.65
N SER A 150 4.31 8.58 10.96
CA SER A 150 2.99 9.06 11.42
C SER A 150 2.78 10.53 11.12
N GLU A 151 3.83 11.36 11.21
CA GLU A 151 3.76 12.77 10.83
C GLU A 151 3.54 12.97 9.32
N LEU A 152 4.05 12.07 8.47
CA LEU A 152 3.73 12.04 7.04
C LEU A 152 2.30 11.56 6.79
N THR A 153 1.76 10.72 7.66
CA THR A 153 0.40 10.18 7.52
C THR A 153 -0.63 11.28 7.67
N GLY A 154 -1.51 11.44 6.68
CA GLY A 154 -2.51 12.51 6.68
C GLY A 154 -3.87 12.12 7.28
N GLU A 155 -4.09 10.85 7.60
CA GLU A 155 -5.36 10.32 8.12
C GLU A 155 -5.34 10.17 9.66
N PRO A 156 -6.50 9.93 10.34
CA PRO A 156 -6.61 10.05 11.80
C PRO A 156 -5.69 9.15 12.64
N ARG A 157 -5.09 8.08 12.09
CA ARG A 157 -4.11 7.28 12.83
C ARG A 157 -2.88 8.06 13.29
N ARG A 158 -2.60 9.23 12.69
CA ARG A 158 -1.53 10.12 13.14
C ARG A 158 -1.79 10.77 14.50
N PHE A 159 -3.05 10.95 14.92
CA PHE A 159 -3.40 11.70 16.13
C PHE A 159 -2.75 11.17 17.41
N ILE A 160 -2.41 9.87 17.44
CA ILE A 160 -1.69 9.29 18.58
C ILE A 160 -0.24 9.78 18.69
N ALA A 161 0.34 10.28 17.61
CA ALA A 161 1.69 10.81 17.57
C ALA A 161 1.76 12.32 17.88
N GLU A 162 0.62 13.02 17.88
CA GLU A 162 0.56 14.47 18.17
C GLU A 162 0.91 14.78 19.64
N PRO A 163 1.62 15.91 19.90
CA PRO A 163 1.93 17.04 19.01
C PRO A 163 3.09 16.83 18.04
N GLY A 164 3.68 15.67 17.98
CA GLY A 164 4.59 15.20 16.94
C GLY A 164 5.93 15.93 16.76
N VAL A 165 6.56 15.67 15.62
CA VAL A 165 7.84 16.25 15.21
C VAL A 165 7.58 17.47 14.32
N PRO A 166 8.20 18.66 14.60
CA PRO A 166 8.03 19.83 13.75
C PRO A 166 8.52 19.64 12.32
N GLY A 167 7.85 20.30 11.37
CA GLY A 167 8.27 20.37 9.97
C GLY A 167 7.47 19.50 9.01
N PHE A 168 6.36 18.93 9.44
CA PHE A 168 5.47 18.16 8.60
C PHE A 168 4.18 18.94 8.34
N TYR A 169 3.79 19.04 7.08
CA TYR A 169 2.61 19.80 6.66
C TYR A 169 1.82 18.99 5.62
N HIS A 170 0.50 19.10 5.70
CA HIS A 170 -0.38 18.37 4.80
C HIS A 170 -1.06 19.30 3.81
N PHE A 171 -1.40 18.75 2.65
CA PHE A 171 -2.20 19.41 1.61
C PHE A 171 -3.30 18.46 1.12
N ASP A 172 -4.37 19.03 0.56
CA ASP A 172 -5.46 18.25 -0.01
C ASP A 172 -5.02 17.63 -1.34
N GLY A 173 -5.08 16.30 -1.39
CA GLY A 173 -4.86 15.53 -2.61
C GLY A 173 -6.17 15.23 -3.36
N PRO A 174 -6.10 14.83 -4.64
CA PRO A 174 -7.28 14.61 -5.45
C PRO A 174 -8.14 13.44 -4.97
N TYR A 175 -9.41 13.73 -4.77
CA TYR A 175 -10.47 12.75 -4.56
C TYR A 175 -11.69 13.12 -5.40
N PRO A 176 -11.69 12.80 -6.71
CA PRO A 176 -12.70 13.30 -7.65
C PRO A 176 -14.15 13.01 -7.23
N TYR A 177 -14.42 11.81 -6.69
CA TYR A 177 -15.76 11.44 -6.22
C TYR A 177 -16.29 12.37 -5.10
N ARG A 178 -15.40 12.87 -4.24
CA ARG A 178 -15.73 13.79 -3.15
C ARG A 178 -15.06 15.16 -3.33
N ALA A 179 -14.86 15.56 -4.58
CA ALA A 179 -14.27 16.85 -4.90
C ALA A 179 -15.11 17.99 -4.31
N PRO A 180 -14.47 19.10 -3.86
CA PRO A 180 -15.17 20.29 -3.41
C PRO A 180 -16.12 20.84 -4.47
N ALA A 181 -17.19 21.53 -4.04
CA ALA A 181 -18.23 22.06 -4.92
C ALA A 181 -17.69 22.94 -6.07
N GLN A 182 -16.55 23.62 -5.84
CA GLN A 182 -15.89 24.48 -6.84
C GLN A 182 -15.42 23.69 -8.08
N VAL A 183 -15.13 22.42 -7.95
CA VAL A 183 -14.58 21.55 -9.03
C VAL A 183 -15.33 20.24 -9.22
N ALA A 184 -16.35 19.95 -8.40
CA ALA A 184 -17.10 18.69 -8.42
C ALA A 184 -17.76 18.37 -9.77
N PHE A 185 -18.04 19.38 -10.59
CA PHE A 185 -18.68 19.26 -11.91
C PHE A 185 -17.76 19.66 -13.06
N LYS A 186 -16.47 19.82 -12.78
CA LYS A 186 -15.46 20.17 -13.76
C LYS A 186 -14.89 18.92 -14.44
N ASP A 187 -14.22 19.13 -15.57
CA ASP A 187 -13.51 18.06 -16.23
C ASP A 187 -12.25 17.63 -15.44
N GLU A 188 -11.63 16.54 -15.87
CA GLU A 188 -10.49 15.97 -15.18
C GLU A 188 -9.27 16.91 -15.18
N ALA A 189 -9.11 17.73 -16.23
CA ALA A 189 -8.02 18.70 -16.33
C ALA A 189 -8.20 19.85 -15.33
N ASP A 190 -9.41 20.37 -15.19
CA ASP A 190 -9.75 21.41 -14.19
C ASP A 190 -9.54 20.88 -12.75
N ILE A 191 -9.94 19.64 -12.49
CA ILE A 191 -9.71 19.00 -11.20
C ILE A 191 -8.20 18.88 -10.92
N THR A 192 -7.45 18.45 -11.90
CA THR A 192 -5.98 18.36 -11.82
C THR A 192 -5.36 19.71 -11.51
N ALA A 193 -5.71 20.75 -12.27
CA ALA A 193 -5.20 22.11 -12.08
C ALA A 193 -5.50 22.62 -10.66
N TYR A 194 -6.74 22.45 -10.19
CA TYR A 194 -7.16 22.87 -8.85
C TYR A 194 -6.29 22.27 -7.74
N TYR A 195 -6.02 20.96 -7.78
CA TYR A 195 -5.20 20.32 -6.75
C TYR A 195 -3.72 20.64 -6.88
N LEU A 196 -3.23 20.93 -8.08
CA LEU A 196 -1.86 21.42 -8.29
C LEU A 196 -1.69 22.84 -7.75
N ASP A 197 -2.68 23.72 -7.93
CA ASP A 197 -2.67 25.07 -7.37
C ASP A 197 -2.65 25.05 -5.83
N ILE A 198 -3.41 24.12 -5.21
CA ILE A 198 -3.36 23.90 -3.76
C ILE A 198 -1.96 23.49 -3.30
N LEU A 199 -1.35 22.54 -4.00
CA LEU A 199 -0.01 22.10 -3.66
C LEU A 199 1.02 23.22 -3.85
N GLU A 200 0.94 23.97 -4.95
CA GLU A 200 1.87 25.06 -5.21
C GLU A 200 1.73 26.18 -4.15
N SER A 201 0.50 26.55 -3.80
CA SER A 201 0.25 27.52 -2.72
C SER A 201 0.86 27.03 -1.41
N ARG A 202 0.68 25.75 -1.07
CA ARG A 202 1.29 25.16 0.14
C ARG A 202 2.82 25.21 0.10
N ILE A 203 3.45 24.92 -1.05
CA ILE A 203 4.91 25.03 -1.22
C ILE A 203 5.40 26.45 -0.96
N VAL A 204 4.70 27.45 -1.49
CA VAL A 204 5.06 28.86 -1.33
C VAL A 204 4.88 29.31 0.11
N ASP A 205 3.73 29.01 0.71
CA ASP A 205 3.38 29.44 2.07
C ASP A 205 4.32 28.83 3.13
N GLU A 206 4.75 27.57 2.94
CA GLU A 206 5.69 26.90 3.83
C GLU A 206 7.15 27.30 3.58
N GLY A 207 7.42 28.08 2.56
CA GLY A 207 8.77 28.49 2.15
C GLY A 207 9.49 27.37 1.38
N SER A 208 9.40 27.42 0.06
CA SER A 208 9.92 26.37 -0.84
C SER A 208 11.39 25.98 -0.58
N HIS A 209 12.22 26.96 -0.15
CA HIS A 209 13.64 26.76 0.19
C HIS A 209 13.88 25.97 1.50
N LEU A 210 12.84 25.70 2.30
CA LEU A 210 12.91 24.92 3.53
C LEU A 210 12.40 23.49 3.34
N ILE A 211 11.73 23.18 2.20
CA ILE A 211 11.10 21.89 1.96
C ILE A 211 12.11 20.92 1.37
N ALA A 212 12.40 19.83 2.09
CA ALA A 212 13.31 18.77 1.69
C ALA A 212 12.68 17.78 0.71
N GLY A 213 11.40 17.46 0.91
CA GLY A 213 10.72 16.46 0.09
C GLY A 213 9.20 16.54 0.17
N ILE A 214 8.56 16.09 -0.91
CA ILE A 214 7.12 15.81 -0.98
C ILE A 214 6.94 14.30 -1.07
N PHE A 215 6.16 13.73 -0.14
CA PHE A 215 5.82 12.31 -0.09
C PHE A 215 4.43 12.09 -0.66
N VAL A 216 4.32 11.19 -1.62
CA VAL A 216 3.03 10.78 -2.21
C VAL A 216 2.94 9.27 -2.28
N GLU A 217 1.80 8.70 -1.91
CA GLU A 217 1.43 7.38 -2.41
C GLU A 217 1.06 7.56 -3.88
N THR A 218 1.71 6.85 -4.79
CA THR A 218 1.45 6.99 -6.24
C THR A 218 -0.01 6.68 -6.58
N VAL A 219 -0.57 5.69 -5.89
CA VAL A 219 -2.01 5.47 -5.75
C VAL A 219 -2.28 5.37 -4.26
N VAL A 220 -3.11 6.24 -3.73
CA VAL A 220 -3.43 6.23 -2.31
C VAL A 220 -4.09 4.90 -1.96
N GLY A 221 -3.46 4.13 -1.07
CA GLY A 221 -3.90 2.77 -0.79
C GLY A 221 -5.01 2.68 0.24
N SER A 222 -4.65 2.61 1.52
CA SER A 222 -5.57 2.30 2.62
C SER A 222 -6.71 3.32 2.78
N ASN A 223 -6.53 4.53 2.31
CA ASN A 223 -7.51 5.61 2.39
C ASN A 223 -8.45 5.69 1.17
N GLY A 224 -8.57 4.64 0.37
CA GLY A 224 -9.65 4.60 -0.59
C GLY A 224 -9.32 4.12 -1.99
N VAL A 225 -8.11 3.63 -2.25
CA VAL A 225 -7.61 3.35 -3.61
C VAL A 225 -7.87 4.55 -4.50
N LEU A 226 -7.35 5.72 -4.07
CA LEU A 226 -7.56 6.96 -4.82
C LEU A 226 -6.56 7.02 -5.97
N VAL A 227 -7.06 6.78 -7.17
CA VAL A 227 -6.28 6.89 -8.40
C VAL A 227 -6.18 8.38 -8.77
N PRO A 228 -4.98 8.94 -8.90
CA PRO A 228 -4.83 10.35 -9.23
C PRO A 228 -5.36 10.65 -10.64
N PRO A 229 -5.99 11.80 -10.87
CA PRO A 229 -6.46 12.19 -12.20
C PRO A 229 -5.28 12.40 -13.14
N LYS A 230 -5.56 12.28 -14.44
CA LYS A 230 -4.55 12.42 -15.49
C LYS A 230 -3.81 13.75 -15.37
N GLY A 231 -2.48 13.68 -15.44
CA GLY A 231 -1.62 14.87 -15.36
C GLY A 231 -1.27 15.32 -13.94
N TYR A 232 -1.93 14.82 -12.89
CA TYR A 232 -1.66 15.24 -11.52
C TYR A 232 -0.23 14.92 -11.07
N LEU A 233 0.19 13.65 -11.14
CA LEU A 233 1.54 13.26 -10.72
C LEU A 233 2.65 13.88 -11.59
N PRO A 234 2.52 13.98 -12.93
CA PRO A 234 3.42 14.81 -13.73
C PRO A 234 3.49 16.27 -13.28
N GLY A 235 2.35 16.86 -12.90
CA GLY A 235 2.32 18.21 -12.34
C GLY A 235 3.04 18.30 -10.98
N VAL A 236 2.86 17.33 -10.10
CA VAL A 236 3.61 17.24 -8.83
C VAL A 236 5.11 17.16 -9.09
N ARG A 237 5.56 16.34 -10.07
CA ARG A 237 6.96 16.25 -10.46
C ARG A 237 7.48 17.61 -10.97
N ALA A 238 6.71 18.29 -11.83
CA ALA A 238 7.08 19.60 -12.35
C ALA A 238 7.21 20.66 -11.24
N LEU A 239 6.33 20.64 -10.24
CA LEU A 239 6.44 21.53 -9.07
C LEU A 239 7.69 21.20 -8.23
N CYS A 240 7.98 19.92 -8.02
CA CYS A 240 9.20 19.50 -7.34
C CYS A 240 10.45 20.01 -8.08
N ASP A 241 10.49 19.87 -9.42
CA ASP A 241 11.60 20.37 -10.25
C ASP A 241 11.73 21.90 -10.19
N LYS A 242 10.60 22.61 -10.27
CA LYS A 242 10.55 24.08 -10.20
C LYS A 242 11.17 24.64 -8.92
N TYR A 243 10.94 23.97 -7.79
CA TYR A 243 11.36 24.44 -6.47
C TYR A 243 12.58 23.69 -5.90
N GLY A 244 13.13 22.73 -6.64
CA GLY A 244 14.28 21.90 -6.22
C GLY A 244 13.96 21.07 -4.98
N ILE A 245 12.75 20.50 -4.92
CA ILE A 245 12.22 19.66 -3.84
C ILE A 245 12.31 18.19 -4.29
N LEU A 246 12.70 17.27 -3.41
CA LEU A 246 12.73 15.86 -3.76
C LEU A 246 11.31 15.26 -3.80
N LEU A 247 11.01 14.49 -4.84
CA LEU A 247 9.79 13.70 -4.94
C LEU A 247 10.05 12.29 -4.40
N VAL A 248 9.33 11.90 -3.35
CA VAL A 248 9.35 10.56 -2.79
C VAL A 248 8.05 9.86 -3.10
N CYS A 249 8.12 8.78 -3.88
CA CYS A 249 6.98 7.90 -4.12
C CYS A 249 6.96 6.76 -3.11
N ASP A 250 5.91 6.72 -2.28
CA ASP A 250 5.62 5.59 -1.41
C ASP A 250 4.88 4.52 -2.22
N GLU A 251 5.63 3.49 -2.60
CA GLU A 251 5.16 2.34 -3.37
C GLU A 251 4.91 1.09 -2.49
N VAL A 252 4.78 1.29 -1.19
CA VAL A 252 4.59 0.20 -0.22
C VAL A 252 3.32 -0.61 -0.51
N MET A 253 2.23 0.04 -0.95
CA MET A 253 1.01 -0.66 -1.35
C MET A 253 0.86 -0.85 -2.85
N ALA A 254 1.23 0.15 -3.64
CA ALA A 254 0.95 0.21 -5.07
C ALA A 254 1.99 -0.52 -5.94
N GLY A 255 3.18 -0.78 -5.40
CA GLY A 255 4.27 -1.44 -6.11
C GLY A 255 4.08 -2.94 -6.34
N PHE A 256 5.09 -3.55 -6.97
CA PHE A 256 5.17 -4.99 -7.24
C PHE A 256 3.94 -5.52 -8.01
N TYR A 257 3.66 -4.89 -9.15
CA TYR A 257 2.58 -5.23 -10.08
C TYR A 257 1.15 -5.06 -9.54
N ARG A 258 0.95 -4.55 -8.33
CA ARG A 258 -0.40 -4.38 -7.77
C ARG A 258 -1.32 -3.58 -8.70
N THR A 259 -0.79 -2.55 -9.34
CA THR A 259 -1.52 -1.68 -10.28
C THR A 259 -1.34 -2.08 -11.76
N GLY A 260 -0.53 -3.12 -12.05
CA GLY A 260 -0.25 -3.62 -13.41
C GLY A 260 1.16 -3.35 -13.92
N THR A 261 1.94 -2.51 -13.24
CA THR A 261 3.36 -2.24 -13.55
C THR A 261 4.26 -2.58 -12.37
N LYS A 262 5.56 -2.73 -12.60
CA LYS A 262 6.55 -3.05 -11.55
C LYS A 262 6.39 -2.17 -10.33
N PHE A 263 6.42 -0.86 -10.53
CA PHE A 263 6.00 0.17 -9.56
C PHE A 263 4.92 1.03 -10.23
N ALA A 264 3.98 1.57 -9.44
CA ALA A 264 2.86 2.32 -9.99
C ALA A 264 3.30 3.61 -10.70
N PHE A 265 4.39 4.24 -10.26
CA PHE A 265 4.91 5.47 -10.90
C PHE A 265 5.22 5.30 -12.38
N HIS A 266 5.50 4.07 -12.86
CA HIS A 266 5.70 3.80 -14.28
C HIS A 266 4.45 4.06 -15.14
N GLN A 267 3.23 3.94 -14.56
CA GLN A 267 1.99 4.21 -15.30
C GLN A 267 1.72 5.70 -15.48
N PHE A 268 2.32 6.54 -14.65
CA PHE A 268 2.07 7.98 -14.63
C PHE A 268 3.19 8.80 -15.29
N ASP A 269 4.14 8.12 -15.93
CA ASP A 269 5.29 8.72 -16.63
C ASP A 269 6.04 9.75 -15.78
N ILE A 270 6.29 9.42 -14.51
CA ILE A 270 7.07 10.24 -13.60
C ILE A 270 8.37 9.54 -13.20
N LYS A 271 9.37 10.33 -12.86
CA LYS A 271 10.67 9.86 -12.36
C LYS A 271 10.86 10.41 -10.95
N PRO A 272 10.51 9.66 -9.90
CA PRO A 272 10.74 10.08 -8.53
C PRO A 272 12.24 10.11 -8.22
N ASP A 273 12.62 10.91 -7.21
CA ASP A 273 14.00 10.95 -6.73
C ASP A 273 14.29 9.79 -5.77
N ILE A 274 13.25 9.37 -5.03
CA ILE A 274 13.30 8.29 -4.06
C ILE A 274 12.03 7.44 -4.19
N VAL A 275 12.18 6.13 -4.06
CA VAL A 275 11.06 5.18 -3.93
C VAL A 275 11.19 4.43 -2.62
N THR A 276 10.12 4.39 -1.82
CA THR A 276 10.03 3.52 -0.65
C THR A 276 9.14 2.33 -0.95
N PHE A 277 9.54 1.16 -0.48
CA PHE A 277 8.79 -0.08 -0.72
C PHE A 277 8.85 -1.04 0.47
N ALA A 278 7.91 -2.00 0.50
CA ALA A 278 7.86 -3.15 1.40
C ALA A 278 6.87 -4.20 0.83
N LYS A 279 6.07 -4.84 1.66
CA LYS A 279 4.91 -5.70 1.33
C LYS A 279 5.16 -6.67 0.16
N GLY A 280 4.79 -6.27 -1.06
CA GLY A 280 4.95 -7.08 -2.27
C GLY A 280 6.39 -7.50 -2.59
N SER A 281 7.41 -6.85 -2.00
CA SER A 281 8.82 -7.21 -2.19
C SER A 281 9.14 -8.64 -1.75
N THR A 282 8.44 -9.15 -0.74
CA THR A 282 8.57 -10.52 -0.21
C THR A 282 7.23 -11.23 -0.07
N CYS A 283 6.14 -10.60 -0.54
CA CYS A 283 4.77 -11.10 -0.41
C CYS A 283 4.35 -11.45 1.03
N GLY A 284 4.96 -10.80 2.03
CA GLY A 284 4.68 -11.05 3.45
C GLY A 284 5.33 -12.31 4.02
N TYR A 285 6.13 -13.06 3.27
CA TYR A 285 6.80 -14.26 3.75
C TYR A 285 7.89 -13.95 4.78
N VAL A 286 8.63 -12.85 4.56
CA VAL A 286 9.65 -12.33 5.49
C VAL A 286 9.56 -10.81 5.51
N PRO A 287 9.66 -10.15 6.67
CA PRO A 287 9.75 -8.70 6.72
C PRO A 287 10.94 -8.18 5.91
N LEU A 288 10.68 -7.30 4.95
CA LEU A 288 11.67 -6.54 4.19
C LEU A 288 11.02 -5.30 3.58
N GLY A 289 11.74 -4.21 3.61
CA GLY A 289 11.45 -3.00 2.89
C GLY A 289 12.72 -2.37 2.37
N GLY A 290 12.63 -1.19 1.79
CA GLY A 290 13.80 -0.46 1.34
C GLY A 290 13.48 0.92 0.78
N VAL A 291 14.56 1.66 0.60
CA VAL A 291 14.60 2.97 -0.02
C VAL A 291 15.51 2.89 -1.22
N ILE A 292 14.99 3.07 -2.41
CA ILE A 292 15.75 3.19 -3.66
C ILE A 292 15.95 4.68 -3.92
N VAL A 293 17.20 5.09 -4.13
CA VAL A 293 17.55 6.47 -4.44
C VAL A 293 18.21 6.57 -5.80
N LYS A 294 17.95 7.65 -6.51
CA LYS A 294 18.61 7.93 -7.79
C LYS A 294 20.13 8.18 -7.60
N LYS A 295 20.86 8.15 -8.73
CA LYS A 295 22.32 8.23 -8.75
C LYS A 295 22.87 9.45 -7.98
N GLU A 296 22.30 10.63 -8.15
CA GLU A 296 22.82 11.86 -7.53
C GLU A 296 22.76 11.81 -5.99
N ILE A 297 21.71 11.18 -5.44
CA ILE A 297 21.59 10.98 -4.00
C ILE A 297 22.54 9.85 -3.55
N ALA A 298 22.74 8.83 -4.37
CA ALA A 298 23.70 7.77 -4.08
C ALA A 298 25.14 8.28 -4.05
N ASP A 299 25.54 9.09 -5.04
CA ASP A 299 26.87 9.71 -5.15
C ASP A 299 27.15 10.68 -4.00
N PHE A 300 26.14 11.40 -3.49
CA PHE A 300 26.28 12.25 -2.31
C PHE A 300 26.87 11.47 -1.12
N TYR A 301 26.47 10.22 -0.93
CA TYR A 301 26.95 9.39 0.16
C TYR A 301 28.34 8.77 -0.07
N ASP A 302 28.96 8.97 -1.21
CA ASP A 302 30.35 8.57 -1.41
C ASP A 302 31.30 9.44 -0.57
N ASP A 303 31.00 10.74 -0.41
CA ASP A 303 31.80 11.68 0.38
C ASP A 303 31.14 12.07 1.73
N ASN A 304 29.86 11.77 1.92
CA ASN A 304 29.12 12.15 3.12
C ASN A 304 28.70 10.92 3.92
N LYS A 305 29.05 10.90 5.20
CA LYS A 305 28.72 9.79 6.08
C LYS A 305 27.20 9.58 6.18
N MET A 306 26.74 8.39 5.85
CA MET A 306 25.37 7.96 6.07
C MET A 306 25.14 7.60 7.55
N PHE A 307 24.28 8.35 8.24
CA PHE A 307 23.92 8.10 9.64
C PHE A 307 22.71 7.17 9.81
N ASN A 308 22.12 6.71 8.71
CA ASN A 308 21.07 5.70 8.73
C ASN A 308 21.67 4.33 9.04
N GLY A 309 21.00 3.56 9.88
CA GLY A 309 21.47 2.22 10.25
C GLY A 309 20.37 1.41 10.94
N LEU A 310 20.29 0.14 10.58
CA LEU A 310 19.35 -0.84 11.16
C LEU A 310 20.10 -2.16 11.33
N THR A 311 19.99 -2.80 12.51
CA THR A 311 20.63 -4.09 12.77
C THR A 311 20.29 -5.14 11.73
N TYR A 312 19.05 -5.19 11.30
CA TYR A 312 18.54 -6.20 10.34
C TYR A 312 18.44 -5.67 8.91
N SER A 313 19.12 -4.53 8.59
CA SER A 313 19.20 -4.04 7.21
C SER A 313 19.73 -5.13 6.27
N ALA A 314 19.06 -5.33 5.15
CA ALA A 314 19.38 -6.37 4.17
C ALA A 314 19.53 -7.77 4.81
N HIS A 315 18.53 -8.17 5.61
CA HIS A 315 18.52 -9.52 6.23
C HIS A 315 18.62 -10.59 5.15
N PRO A 316 19.55 -11.56 5.25
CA PRO A 316 19.80 -12.52 4.17
C PRO A 316 18.56 -13.26 3.69
N MET A 317 17.71 -13.76 4.60
CA MET A 317 16.47 -14.46 4.24
C MET A 317 15.46 -13.50 3.55
N GLY A 318 15.40 -12.23 3.95
CA GLY A 318 14.58 -11.24 3.29
C GLY A 318 15.05 -10.95 1.85
N CYS A 319 16.36 -10.81 1.66
CA CYS A 319 16.96 -10.61 0.35
C CYS A 319 16.73 -11.82 -0.57
N ALA A 320 16.92 -13.06 -0.08
CA ALA A 320 16.65 -14.28 -0.82
C ALA A 320 15.17 -14.38 -1.24
N CYS A 321 14.26 -14.06 -0.33
CA CYS A 321 12.83 -14.03 -0.60
C CYS A 321 12.47 -12.98 -1.65
N ALA A 322 13.07 -11.77 -1.59
CA ALA A 322 12.82 -10.72 -2.57
C ALA A 322 13.30 -11.08 -3.98
N ILE A 323 14.48 -11.72 -4.09
CA ILE A 323 14.96 -12.26 -5.37
C ILE A 323 13.94 -13.25 -5.93
N ALA A 324 13.55 -14.25 -5.13
CA ALA A 324 12.60 -15.26 -5.54
C ALA A 324 11.22 -14.67 -5.89
N ALA A 325 10.77 -13.63 -5.17
CA ALA A 325 9.51 -12.97 -5.47
C ALA A 325 9.54 -12.27 -6.84
N ILE A 326 10.62 -11.56 -7.16
CA ILE A 326 10.78 -10.89 -8.47
C ILE A 326 10.83 -11.96 -9.58
N ASP A 327 11.57 -13.06 -9.40
CA ASP A 327 11.63 -14.15 -10.37
C ASP A 327 10.26 -14.81 -10.58
N GLU A 328 9.49 -15.01 -9.52
CA GLU A 328 8.14 -15.55 -9.61
C GLU A 328 7.15 -14.58 -10.27
N TYR A 329 7.24 -13.26 -10.03
CA TYR A 329 6.43 -12.28 -10.75
C TYR A 329 6.67 -12.37 -12.27
N GLU A 330 7.93 -12.53 -12.69
CA GLU A 330 8.30 -12.64 -14.10
C GLU A 330 7.91 -14.03 -14.66
N ARG A 331 8.23 -15.12 -13.96
CA ARG A 331 7.91 -16.49 -14.38
C ARG A 331 6.42 -16.74 -14.57
N LEU A 332 5.58 -16.15 -13.72
CA LEU A 332 4.13 -16.28 -13.77
C LEU A 332 3.46 -15.25 -14.67
N ASP A 333 4.24 -14.38 -15.31
CA ASP A 333 3.74 -13.26 -16.14
C ASP A 333 2.63 -12.46 -15.43
N ILE A 334 2.91 -12.09 -14.20
CA ILE A 334 1.94 -11.36 -13.34
C ILE A 334 1.48 -10.06 -14.00
N ALA A 335 2.34 -9.39 -14.75
CA ALA A 335 1.97 -8.17 -15.47
C ALA A 335 0.77 -8.40 -16.40
N SER A 336 0.83 -9.44 -17.24
CA SER A 336 -0.26 -9.80 -18.17
C SER A 336 -1.52 -10.24 -17.42
N ASN A 337 -1.37 -11.03 -16.33
CA ASN A 337 -2.53 -11.44 -15.53
C ASN A 337 -3.25 -10.23 -14.92
N VAL A 338 -2.50 -9.30 -14.31
CA VAL A 338 -3.07 -8.07 -13.71
C VAL A 338 -3.69 -7.17 -14.79
N ALA A 339 -3.05 -7.03 -15.95
CA ALA A 339 -3.60 -6.24 -17.06
C ALA A 339 -4.93 -6.82 -17.58
N LYS A 340 -5.02 -8.16 -17.69
CA LYS A 340 -6.24 -8.86 -18.09
C LYS A 340 -7.32 -8.76 -17.00
N LEU A 341 -7.01 -9.22 -15.79
CA LEU A 341 -7.99 -9.35 -14.73
C LEU A 341 -8.38 -8.02 -14.10
N GLY A 342 -7.52 -7.00 -14.18
CA GLY A 342 -7.87 -5.64 -13.79
C GLY A 342 -9.04 -5.07 -14.60
N LYS A 343 -9.10 -5.36 -15.92
CA LYS A 343 -10.25 -5.00 -16.76
C LYS A 343 -11.51 -5.75 -16.32
N VAL A 344 -11.41 -7.06 -16.12
CA VAL A 344 -12.53 -7.89 -15.64
C VAL A 344 -13.05 -7.39 -14.30
N LEU A 345 -12.14 -7.09 -13.34
CA LEU A 345 -12.50 -6.54 -12.03
C LEU A 345 -13.23 -5.20 -12.18
N SER A 346 -12.70 -4.29 -12.99
CA SER A 346 -13.33 -2.98 -13.24
C SER A 346 -14.74 -3.11 -13.83
N GLU A 347 -14.96 -4.02 -14.78
CA GLU A 347 -16.27 -4.29 -15.38
C GLU A 347 -17.25 -4.86 -14.36
N LEU A 348 -16.83 -5.84 -13.55
CA LEU A 348 -17.63 -6.45 -12.50
C LEU A 348 -18.04 -5.43 -11.43
N LEU A 349 -17.08 -4.63 -10.94
CA LEU A 349 -17.36 -3.60 -9.94
C LEU A 349 -18.24 -2.47 -10.49
N SER A 350 -18.09 -2.10 -11.75
CA SER A 350 -18.96 -1.13 -12.41
C SER A 350 -20.39 -1.67 -12.57
N ALA A 351 -20.55 -2.98 -12.78
CA ALA A 351 -21.88 -3.61 -12.80
C ALA A 351 -22.53 -3.58 -11.40
N ILE A 352 -21.77 -3.90 -10.36
CA ILE A 352 -22.19 -3.79 -8.95
C ILE A 352 -22.61 -2.35 -8.62
N GLU A 353 -21.81 -1.35 -8.98
CA GLU A 353 -22.13 0.06 -8.74
C GLU A 353 -23.44 0.49 -9.39
N ARG A 354 -23.72 0.00 -10.61
CA ARG A 354 -25.00 0.28 -11.28
C ARG A 354 -26.18 -0.44 -10.64
N LYS A 355 -25.99 -1.70 -10.20
CA LYS A 355 -27.04 -2.56 -9.65
C LYS A 355 -27.47 -2.11 -8.26
N HIS A 356 -26.53 -1.77 -7.37
CA HIS A 356 -26.78 -1.55 -5.95
C HIS A 356 -26.90 -0.06 -5.59
N PRO A 357 -28.03 0.39 -5.04
CA PRO A 357 -28.20 1.75 -4.55
C PRO A 357 -27.27 2.07 -3.37
N SER A 358 -26.86 1.07 -2.58
CA SER A 358 -25.90 1.20 -1.48
C SER A 358 -24.46 1.48 -1.92
N VAL A 359 -24.12 1.24 -3.21
CA VAL A 359 -22.77 1.46 -3.73
C VAL A 359 -22.67 2.84 -4.35
N GLY A 360 -21.94 3.73 -3.69
CA GLY A 360 -21.73 5.12 -4.15
C GLY A 360 -20.72 5.23 -5.27
N GLN A 361 -19.59 4.52 -5.15
CA GLN A 361 -18.55 4.46 -6.18
C GLN A 361 -17.71 3.19 -6.05
N SER A 362 -17.30 2.65 -7.20
CA SER A 362 -16.22 1.67 -7.31
C SER A 362 -15.01 2.28 -8.01
N ARG A 363 -13.82 1.99 -7.54
CA ARG A 363 -12.54 2.48 -8.10
C ARG A 363 -11.58 1.33 -8.23
N SER A 364 -10.85 1.27 -9.34
CA SER A 364 -9.84 0.22 -9.55
C SER A 364 -8.70 0.67 -10.45
N ILE A 365 -7.52 0.11 -10.21
CA ILE A 365 -6.36 0.17 -11.08
C ILE A 365 -5.60 -1.17 -10.96
N GLY A 366 -5.51 -1.93 -12.04
CA GLY A 366 -5.04 -3.31 -11.97
C GLY A 366 -5.92 -4.16 -11.04
N LEU A 367 -5.33 -4.93 -10.15
CA LEU A 367 -6.03 -5.70 -9.10
C LEU A 367 -6.01 -4.99 -7.75
N PHE A 368 -6.19 -3.69 -7.77
CA PHE A 368 -6.26 -2.82 -6.61
C PHE A 368 -7.52 -1.98 -6.71
N ALA A 369 -8.52 -2.28 -5.88
CA ALA A 369 -9.84 -1.66 -5.96
C ALA A 369 -10.44 -1.40 -4.59
N GLN A 370 -11.39 -0.48 -4.56
CA GLN A 370 -12.26 -0.22 -3.42
C GLN A 370 -13.69 0.06 -3.87
N VAL A 371 -14.66 -0.47 -3.12
CA VAL A 371 -16.08 -0.21 -3.27
C VAL A 371 -16.55 0.61 -2.08
N GLU A 372 -16.98 1.83 -2.35
CA GLU A 372 -17.46 2.76 -1.34
C GLU A 372 -18.96 2.66 -1.16
N LEU A 373 -19.41 2.34 0.06
CA LEU A 373 -20.81 2.22 0.41
C LEU A 373 -21.36 3.54 0.97
N VAL A 374 -22.60 3.85 0.60
CA VAL A 374 -23.28 5.09 0.99
C VAL A 374 -24.72 4.81 1.37
N LYS A 375 -25.31 5.68 2.17
CA LYS A 375 -26.77 5.67 2.45
C LYS A 375 -27.58 6.15 1.24
N SER A 376 -26.99 7.05 0.46
CA SER A 376 -27.60 7.61 -0.75
C SER A 376 -26.51 8.00 -1.74
N LYS A 377 -26.68 7.63 -3.00
CA LYS A 377 -25.78 8.06 -4.10
C LYS A 377 -25.81 9.56 -4.33
N GLU A 378 -26.94 10.20 -4.05
CA GLU A 378 -27.11 11.64 -4.24
C GLU A 378 -26.33 12.44 -3.19
N THR A 379 -26.52 12.13 -1.91
CA THR A 379 -25.84 12.83 -0.81
C THR A 379 -24.44 12.33 -0.56
N LYS A 380 -24.10 11.13 -1.02
CA LYS A 380 -22.84 10.43 -0.76
C LYS A 380 -22.55 10.24 0.74
N GLU A 381 -23.61 10.22 1.58
CA GLU A 381 -23.46 10.03 3.01
C GLU A 381 -22.90 8.63 3.30
N PRO A 382 -21.75 8.52 4.02
CA PRO A 382 -21.13 7.23 4.31
C PRO A 382 -21.97 6.43 5.31
N LEU A 383 -21.80 5.10 5.29
CA LEU A 383 -22.36 4.23 6.32
C LEU A 383 -21.59 4.39 7.64
N ASP A 384 -22.29 4.23 8.75
CA ASP A 384 -21.68 4.24 10.07
C ASP A 384 -20.88 2.95 10.38
N ALA A 385 -19.99 3.04 11.35
CA ALA A 385 -19.09 1.95 11.72
C ALA A 385 -19.83 0.67 12.17
N ALA A 386 -21.00 0.78 12.80
CA ALA A 386 -21.76 -0.38 13.28
C ALA A 386 -22.40 -1.13 12.10
N THR A 387 -22.92 -0.39 11.13
CA THR A 387 -23.46 -0.94 9.89
C THR A 387 -22.35 -1.61 9.08
N MET A 388 -21.19 -0.94 8.93
CA MET A 388 -20.02 -1.53 8.25
C MET A 388 -19.54 -2.81 8.92
N ALA A 389 -19.49 -2.86 10.26
CA ALA A 389 -19.09 -4.08 10.98
C ALA A 389 -20.06 -5.26 10.72
N LYS A 390 -21.36 -5.01 10.58
CA LYS A 390 -22.34 -6.04 10.20
C LYS A 390 -22.07 -6.54 8.77
N ILE A 391 -21.85 -5.62 7.82
CA ILE A 391 -21.59 -5.96 6.40
C ILE A 391 -20.31 -6.80 6.31
N MET A 392 -19.23 -6.40 6.97
CA MET A 392 -17.98 -7.16 6.98
C MET A 392 -18.18 -8.55 7.60
N GLY A 393 -19.02 -8.66 8.62
CA GLY A 393 -19.42 -9.96 9.22
C GLY A 393 -20.20 -10.85 8.24
N MET A 394 -21.09 -10.29 7.43
CA MET A 394 -21.84 -11.00 6.39
C MET A 394 -20.89 -11.50 5.29
N LEU A 395 -20.01 -10.64 4.78
CA LEU A 395 -19.00 -10.99 3.78
C LEU A 395 -18.11 -12.14 4.27
N LYS A 396 -17.61 -12.03 5.49
CA LYS A 396 -16.79 -13.09 6.09
C LYS A 396 -17.55 -14.41 6.22
N LYS A 397 -18.81 -14.38 6.63
CA LYS A 397 -19.64 -15.57 6.75
C LYS A 397 -19.83 -16.30 5.42
N GLU A 398 -19.93 -15.54 4.32
CA GLU A 398 -20.06 -16.08 2.97
C GLU A 398 -18.71 -16.45 2.33
N GLY A 399 -17.58 -16.32 3.08
CA GLY A 399 -16.25 -16.70 2.60
C GLY A 399 -15.48 -15.61 1.87
N PHE A 400 -15.94 -14.35 1.90
CA PHE A 400 -15.22 -13.21 1.35
C PHE A 400 -14.46 -12.50 2.47
N ALA A 401 -13.14 -12.65 2.50
CA ALA A 401 -12.30 -12.02 3.52
C ALA A 401 -11.66 -10.75 2.99
N SER A 402 -12.00 -9.63 3.61
CA SER A 402 -11.39 -8.33 3.33
C SER A 402 -11.46 -7.44 4.57
N TYR A 403 -11.06 -6.19 4.42
CA TYR A 403 -11.19 -5.14 5.42
C TYR A 403 -11.83 -3.89 4.81
N ASN A 404 -12.33 -3.03 5.67
CA ASN A 404 -12.83 -1.71 5.27
C ASN A 404 -12.03 -0.59 5.90
N ASN A 405 -12.01 0.54 5.21
CA ASN A 405 -11.63 1.82 5.78
C ASN A 405 -12.82 2.78 5.61
N GLU A 406 -13.27 3.38 6.71
CA GLU A 406 -14.56 4.10 6.73
C GLU A 406 -15.65 3.20 6.10
N SER A 407 -16.40 3.69 5.09
CA SER A 407 -17.41 2.93 4.35
C SER A 407 -16.90 2.27 3.06
N GLY A 408 -15.61 2.25 2.83
CA GLY A 408 -15.00 1.64 1.65
C GLY A 408 -14.46 0.23 1.93
N ILE A 409 -14.87 -0.76 1.14
CA ILE A 409 -14.43 -2.15 1.23
C ILE A 409 -13.30 -2.37 0.23
N MET A 410 -12.15 -2.84 0.69
CA MET A 410 -10.99 -3.16 -0.15
C MET A 410 -11.27 -4.39 -1.01
N VAL A 411 -10.85 -4.35 -2.27
CA VAL A 411 -10.82 -5.50 -3.19
C VAL A 411 -9.44 -5.55 -3.85
N ALA A 412 -8.54 -6.30 -3.24
CA ALA A 412 -7.14 -6.41 -3.64
C ALA A 412 -6.64 -7.87 -3.50
N PRO A 413 -7.18 -8.81 -4.30
CA PRO A 413 -6.80 -10.23 -4.18
C PRO A 413 -5.33 -10.47 -4.53
N PRO A 414 -4.73 -11.62 -4.16
CA PRO A 414 -3.43 -12.03 -4.68
C PRO A 414 -3.40 -11.98 -6.21
N LEU A 415 -2.27 -11.54 -6.78
CA LEU A 415 -2.14 -11.29 -8.23
C LEU A 415 -2.13 -12.57 -9.07
N ILE A 416 -2.03 -13.72 -8.42
CA ILE A 416 -2.12 -15.05 -9.03
C ILE A 416 -3.57 -15.55 -9.20
N ILE A 417 -4.57 -14.77 -8.75
CA ILE A 417 -5.99 -15.13 -8.87
C ILE A 417 -6.34 -15.47 -10.32
N THR A 418 -7.17 -16.47 -10.50
CA THR A 418 -7.75 -16.81 -11.80
C THR A 418 -9.03 -16.02 -12.06
N GLU A 419 -9.46 -15.95 -13.32
CA GLU A 419 -10.72 -15.27 -13.66
C GLU A 419 -11.95 -15.94 -13.03
N GLU A 420 -11.96 -17.27 -12.95
CA GLU A 420 -13.02 -18.04 -12.30
C GLU A 420 -13.13 -17.72 -10.80
N GLU A 421 -11.98 -17.72 -10.12
CA GLU A 421 -11.91 -17.38 -8.69
C GLU A 421 -12.34 -15.92 -8.44
N LEU A 422 -11.89 -14.99 -9.29
CA LEU A 422 -12.27 -13.59 -9.21
C LEU A 422 -13.80 -13.41 -9.36
N ARG A 423 -14.39 -14.01 -10.38
CA ARG A 423 -15.85 -13.96 -10.60
C ARG A 423 -16.59 -14.58 -9.42
N THR A 424 -16.16 -15.75 -8.94
CA THR A 424 -16.77 -16.42 -7.78
C THR A 424 -16.74 -15.53 -6.53
N ALA A 425 -15.61 -14.88 -6.24
CA ALA A 425 -15.50 -14.00 -5.09
C ALA A 425 -16.35 -12.73 -5.23
N ILE A 426 -16.41 -12.15 -6.44
CA ILE A 426 -17.25 -10.97 -6.70
C ILE A 426 -18.73 -11.32 -6.69
N ASP A 427 -19.14 -12.51 -7.12
CA ASP A 427 -20.54 -13.00 -6.98
C ASP A 427 -20.96 -13.17 -5.51
N ILE A 428 -20.04 -13.57 -4.63
CA ILE A 428 -20.29 -13.57 -3.17
C ILE A 428 -20.54 -12.13 -2.69
N PHE A 429 -19.72 -11.20 -3.12
CA PHE A 429 -19.84 -9.80 -2.76
C PHE A 429 -21.17 -9.20 -3.23
N ASP A 430 -21.55 -9.45 -4.48
CA ASP A 430 -22.79 -9.01 -5.09
C ASP A 430 -24.03 -9.51 -4.31
N ARG A 431 -24.09 -10.82 -3.98
CA ARG A 431 -25.19 -11.40 -3.18
C ARG A 431 -25.30 -10.79 -1.77
N VAL A 432 -24.17 -10.46 -1.14
CA VAL A 432 -24.19 -9.78 0.17
C VAL A 432 -24.76 -8.38 0.03
N LEU A 433 -24.42 -7.67 -1.04
CA LEU A 433 -24.95 -6.32 -1.30
C LEU A 433 -26.46 -6.32 -1.56
N ASP A 434 -27.06 -7.38 -2.14
CA ASP A 434 -28.54 -7.51 -2.23
C ASP A 434 -29.21 -7.43 -0.83
N SER A 435 -28.53 -7.98 0.20
CA SER A 435 -29.00 -7.87 1.58
C SER A 435 -28.70 -6.48 2.19
N VAL A 436 -27.60 -5.87 1.82
CA VAL A 436 -27.22 -4.51 2.29
C VAL A 436 -28.23 -3.48 1.78
N ASP A 437 -28.64 -3.57 0.52
CA ASP A 437 -29.63 -2.67 -0.09
C ASP A 437 -30.98 -2.66 0.64
N THR A 438 -31.31 -3.74 1.35
CA THR A 438 -32.53 -3.81 2.17
C THR A 438 -32.35 -3.28 3.59
N MET A 439 -31.12 -2.98 3.99
CA MET A 439 -30.77 -2.51 5.34
C MET A 439 -30.61 -0.99 5.45
N ILE A 440 -30.50 -0.32 4.29
CA ILE A 440 -30.17 1.11 4.17
C ILE A 440 -31.39 1.95 3.77
#